data_4044684ca6c9f8666f45d50324fe66c3
#
_entry.id   4044684ca6c9f8666f45d50324fe66c3
#
_cell.length_a   1.000
_cell.length_b   1.000
_cell.length_c   1.000
_cell.angle_alpha   90.00
_cell.angle_beta   90.00
_cell.angle_gamma   90.00
#
_symmetry.space_group_name_H-M   'P 1'
#
loop_
_entity.id
_entity.type
_entity.pdbx_description
1 polymer ?
#
loop_
_entity_poly.entity_id
_entity_poly.type
_entity_poly.pdbx_seq_one_letter_code
_entity_poly.pdbx_strand_id
1 'polypeptide(L)'
;MDKAQLDAAFAELYRTHLKDVYSYAFYRVGNHHDAEDLTEQTFLQAYRHFARALEEADGRPLRPWLIRIAHNLAANYYRDRSRRPQTHLEDAAILSAPHEIGRAHV
;
A
#
# COMPACT_ATOMS: atom_id res chain seq x y z
N MET A 1 -17.89 13.54 -15.09
CA MET A 1 -17.96 13.49 -13.61
C MET A 1 -17.16 14.66 -13.07
N ASP A 2 -17.78 15.49 -12.25
CA ASP A 2 -17.06 16.63 -11.71
C ASP A 2 -16.25 16.21 -10.48
N LYS A 3 -15.50 17.17 -9.91
CA LYS A 3 -14.59 16.84 -8.82
C LYS A 3 -15.33 16.32 -7.60
N ALA A 4 -16.47 16.91 -7.27
CA ALA A 4 -17.23 16.44 -6.11
C ALA A 4 -17.73 15.02 -6.29
N GLN A 5 -18.20 14.69 -7.48
CA GLN A 5 -18.64 13.33 -7.78
C GLN A 5 -17.48 12.37 -7.75
N LEU A 6 -16.35 12.78 -8.29
CA LEU A 6 -15.15 11.95 -8.31
C LEU A 6 -14.65 11.68 -6.89
N ASP A 7 -14.64 12.72 -6.05
CA ASP A 7 -14.21 12.57 -4.67
C ASP A 7 -15.15 11.65 -3.88
N ALA A 8 -16.46 11.77 -4.13
CA ALA A 8 -17.45 10.89 -3.48
C ALA A 8 -17.23 9.44 -3.90
N ALA A 9 -16.96 9.23 -5.18
CA ALA A 9 -16.69 7.88 -5.68
C ALA A 9 -15.41 7.32 -5.07
N PHE A 10 -14.40 8.16 -4.92
CA PHE A 10 -13.15 7.71 -4.30
C PHE A 10 -13.34 7.38 -2.82
N ALA A 11 -14.13 8.19 -2.11
CA ALA A 11 -14.42 7.91 -0.71
C ALA A 11 -15.10 6.55 -0.55
N GLU A 12 -15.98 6.21 -1.48
CA GLU A 12 -16.62 4.91 -1.46
C GLU A 12 -15.64 3.79 -1.74
N LEU A 13 -14.75 3.98 -2.70
CA LEU A 13 -13.69 3.03 -2.99
C LEU A 13 -12.84 2.79 -1.75
N TYR A 14 -12.49 3.86 -1.06
CA TYR A 14 -11.69 3.78 0.15
C TYR A 14 -12.40 2.94 1.22
N ARG A 15 -13.66 3.28 1.51
CA ARG A 15 -14.41 2.55 2.54
C ARG A 15 -14.55 1.08 2.20
N THR A 16 -14.79 0.78 0.94
CA THR A 16 -15.03 -0.58 0.50
C THR A 16 -13.78 -1.44 0.57
N HIS A 17 -12.63 -0.87 0.24
CA HIS A 17 -11.42 -1.67 0.08
C HIS A 17 -10.32 -1.43 1.10
N LEU A 18 -10.55 -0.55 2.06
CA LEU A 18 -9.52 -0.24 3.06
C LEU A 18 -9.00 -1.49 3.77
N LYS A 19 -9.92 -2.32 4.22
CA LYS A 19 -9.56 -3.53 4.96
C LYS A 19 -8.74 -4.49 4.10
N ASP A 20 -9.14 -4.65 2.85
CA ASP A 20 -8.44 -5.56 1.94
C ASP A 20 -7.03 -5.06 1.64
N VAL A 21 -6.89 -3.76 1.40
CA VAL A 21 -5.58 -3.20 1.12
C VAL A 21 -4.68 -3.30 2.35
N TYR A 22 -5.22 -2.98 3.52
CA TYR A 22 -4.45 -3.09 4.75
C TYR A 22 -4.01 -4.54 5.00
N SER A 23 -4.92 -5.50 4.82
CA SER A 23 -4.59 -6.91 5.03
C SER A 23 -3.48 -7.36 4.10
N TYR A 24 -3.56 -6.95 2.85
CA TYR A 24 -2.51 -7.28 1.90
C TYR A 24 -1.19 -6.63 2.30
N ALA A 25 -1.25 -5.36 2.69
CA ALA A 25 -0.05 -4.64 3.11
C ALA A 25 0.60 -5.33 4.31
N PHE A 26 -0.21 -5.72 5.30
CA PHE A 26 0.30 -6.40 6.46
C PHE A 26 0.95 -7.73 6.09
N TYR A 27 0.31 -8.45 5.18
CA TYR A 27 0.87 -9.71 4.69
C TYR A 27 2.27 -9.50 4.09
N ARG A 28 2.46 -8.36 3.40
CA ARG A 28 3.73 -8.10 2.73
C ARG A 28 4.80 -7.56 3.66
N VAL A 29 4.46 -6.72 4.62
CA VAL A 29 5.49 -6.06 5.43
C VAL A 29 5.59 -6.59 6.85
N GLY A 30 4.57 -7.24 7.36
CA GLY A 30 4.68 -7.99 8.61
C GLY A 30 4.54 -7.21 9.90
N ASN A 31 4.29 -5.91 9.84
CA ASN A 31 4.06 -5.14 11.05
C ASN A 31 3.06 -4.03 10.79
N HIS A 32 2.40 -3.62 11.87
CA HIS A 32 1.29 -2.70 11.79
C HIS A 32 1.68 -1.31 11.27
N HIS A 33 2.79 -0.78 11.77
CA HIS A 33 3.23 0.55 11.39
C HIS A 33 3.49 0.66 9.88
N ASP A 34 4.27 -0.29 9.37
CA ASP A 34 4.59 -0.27 7.93
C ASP A 34 3.38 -0.61 7.08
N ALA A 35 2.48 -1.47 7.60
CA ALA A 35 1.26 -1.78 6.86
C ALA A 35 0.36 -0.56 6.73
N GLU A 36 0.27 0.24 7.79
CA GLU A 36 -0.52 1.47 7.72
C GLU A 36 0.08 2.45 6.72
N ASP A 37 1.40 2.59 6.76
CA ASP A 37 2.08 3.48 5.83
C ASP A 37 1.89 3.05 4.39
N LEU A 38 2.05 1.77 4.13
CA LEU A 38 1.86 1.23 2.78
C LEU A 38 0.43 1.40 2.31
N THR A 39 -0.54 1.18 3.21
CA THR A 39 -1.95 1.37 2.89
C THR A 39 -2.23 2.82 2.51
N GLU A 40 -1.71 3.74 3.31
CA GLU A 40 -1.89 5.17 3.05
C GLU A 40 -1.30 5.56 1.71
N GLN A 41 -0.09 5.11 1.41
CA GLN A 41 0.54 5.43 0.15
C GLN A 41 -0.19 4.82 -1.03
N THR A 42 -0.76 3.63 -0.84
CA THR A 42 -1.55 2.99 -1.89
C THR A 42 -2.74 3.86 -2.27
N PHE A 43 -3.48 4.36 -1.27
CA PHE A 43 -4.64 5.18 -1.56
C PHE A 43 -4.27 6.57 -2.06
N LEU A 44 -3.14 7.11 -1.63
CA LEU A 44 -2.67 8.38 -2.18
C LEU A 44 -2.35 8.24 -3.67
N GLN A 45 -1.66 7.18 -4.03
CA GLN A 45 -1.37 6.94 -5.43
C GLN A 45 -2.64 6.64 -6.22
N ALA A 46 -3.55 5.89 -5.62
CA ALA A 46 -4.82 5.60 -6.26
C ALA A 46 -5.60 6.88 -6.55
N TYR A 47 -5.59 7.81 -5.61
CA TYR A 47 -6.31 9.07 -5.80
C TYR A 47 -5.77 9.85 -7.00
N ARG A 48 -4.46 9.88 -7.16
CA ARG A 48 -3.84 10.60 -8.28
C ARG A 48 -4.29 10.08 -9.64
N HIS A 49 -4.57 8.79 -9.74
CA HIS A 49 -4.88 8.17 -11.03
C HIS A 49 -6.31 7.67 -11.10
N PHE A 50 -7.14 8.07 -10.13
CA PHE A 50 -8.47 7.50 -9.98
C PHE A 50 -9.37 7.76 -11.18
N ALA A 51 -9.39 9.01 -11.66
CA ALA A 51 -10.29 9.36 -12.77
C ALA A 51 -10.00 8.50 -13.99
N ARG A 52 -8.74 8.32 -14.31
CA ARG A 52 -8.33 7.52 -15.45
C ARG A 52 -8.63 6.04 -15.22
N ALA A 53 -8.34 5.56 -14.02
CA ALA A 53 -8.60 4.16 -13.70
C ALA A 53 -10.08 3.84 -13.77
N LEU A 54 -10.91 4.76 -13.28
CA LEU A 54 -12.35 4.59 -13.31
C LEU A 54 -12.86 4.49 -14.74
N GLU A 55 -12.35 5.35 -15.60
CA GLU A 55 -12.72 5.35 -17.01
C GLU A 55 -12.27 4.07 -17.69
N GLU A 56 -11.03 3.65 -17.46
CA GLU A 56 -10.50 2.45 -18.10
C GLU A 56 -11.16 1.18 -17.58
N ALA A 57 -11.61 1.19 -16.33
CA ALA A 57 -12.28 0.03 -15.77
C ALA A 57 -13.63 -0.22 -16.41
N ASP A 58 -14.31 0.85 -16.83
CA ASP A 58 -15.56 0.75 -17.54
C ASP A 58 -16.55 -0.16 -16.79
N GLY A 59 -16.76 0.12 -15.53
CA GLY A 59 -17.69 -0.64 -14.69
C GLY A 59 -17.13 -1.88 -14.05
N ARG A 60 -15.88 -2.25 -14.37
CA ARG A 60 -15.26 -3.42 -13.75
C ARG A 60 -14.75 -3.07 -12.37
N PRO A 61 -14.62 -4.07 -11.49
CA PRO A 61 -14.10 -3.82 -10.14
C PRO A 61 -12.70 -3.22 -10.14
N LEU A 62 -12.45 -2.30 -9.23
CA LEU A 62 -11.15 -1.64 -9.10
C LEU A 62 -10.24 -2.31 -8.06
N ARG A 63 -10.74 -3.32 -7.37
CA ARG A 63 -9.93 -3.98 -6.34
C ARG A 63 -8.61 -4.53 -6.89
N PRO A 64 -8.59 -5.23 -8.05
CA PRO A 64 -7.32 -5.71 -8.57
C PRO A 64 -6.33 -4.59 -8.87
N TRP A 65 -6.83 -3.45 -9.33
CA TRP A 65 -6.00 -2.28 -9.60
C TRP A 65 -5.37 -1.74 -8.30
N LEU A 66 -6.17 -1.65 -7.24
CA LEU A 66 -5.66 -1.20 -5.94
C LEU A 66 -4.59 -2.15 -5.39
N ILE A 67 -4.84 -3.45 -5.48
CA ILE A 67 -3.89 -4.44 -4.98
C ILE A 67 -2.59 -4.39 -5.78
N ARG A 68 -2.68 -4.12 -7.08
CA ARG A 68 -1.48 -3.97 -7.90
C ARG A 68 -0.65 -2.77 -7.45
N ILE A 69 -1.31 -1.65 -7.13
CA ILE A 69 -0.60 -0.49 -6.60
C ILE A 69 0.12 -0.88 -5.32
N ALA A 70 -0.58 -1.54 -4.40
CA ALA A 70 0.01 -1.96 -3.14
C ALA A 70 1.17 -2.92 -3.36
N HIS A 71 1.04 -3.82 -4.31
CA HIS A 71 2.09 -4.77 -4.65
C HIS A 71 3.34 -4.04 -5.13
N ASN A 72 3.17 -3.09 -6.02
CA ASN A 72 4.30 -2.35 -6.57
C ASN A 72 4.99 -1.51 -5.50
N LEU A 73 4.19 -0.89 -4.63
CA LEU A 73 4.75 -0.10 -3.54
C LEU A 73 5.47 -0.98 -2.52
N ALA A 74 4.95 -2.17 -2.26
CA ALA A 74 5.60 -3.10 -1.35
C ALA A 74 6.95 -3.54 -1.90
N ALA A 75 7.04 -3.78 -3.20
CA ALA A 75 8.30 -4.14 -3.82
C ALA A 75 9.31 -3.01 -3.67
N ASN A 76 8.87 -1.76 -3.88
CA ASN A 76 9.72 -0.60 -3.69
C ASN A 76 10.16 -0.45 -2.23
N TYR A 77 9.26 -0.72 -1.33
CA TYR A 77 9.54 -0.64 0.11
C TYR A 77 10.71 -1.56 0.47
N TYR A 78 10.68 -2.79 0.03
CA TYR A 78 11.76 -3.73 0.32
C TYR A 78 13.06 -3.32 -0.36
N ARG A 79 12.98 -2.84 -1.58
CA ARG A 79 14.17 -2.39 -2.30
C ARG A 79 14.83 -1.22 -1.58
N ASP A 80 14.02 -0.27 -1.14
CA ASP A 80 14.55 0.89 -0.44
C ASP A 80 15.17 0.49 0.89
N ARG A 81 14.57 -0.41 1.61
CA ARG A 81 15.13 -0.89 2.86
C ARG A 81 16.46 -1.60 2.63
N SER A 82 16.54 -2.38 1.57
CA SER A 82 17.77 -3.08 1.24
C SER A 82 18.91 -2.14 0.94
N ARG A 83 18.59 -1.01 0.34
CA ARG A 83 19.62 -0.04 -0.03
C ARG A 83 20.10 0.80 1.14
N ARG A 84 19.24 1.04 2.09
CA ARG A 84 19.59 1.88 3.22
C ARG A 84 20.46 1.12 4.19
N PRO A 85 21.52 1.73 4.66
CA PRO A 85 22.23 1.15 5.78
C PRO A 85 21.26 1.01 6.94
N GLN A 86 21.34 -0.06 7.65
CA GLN A 86 20.48 -0.28 8.78
C GLN A 86 20.95 0.53 9.96
N THR A 87 20.53 1.72 9.99
CA THR A 87 20.93 2.62 11.04
C THR A 87 19.99 2.55 12.19
N HIS A 88 18.94 2.02 11.90
CA HIS A 88 18.10 1.91 13.00
C HIS A 88 18.07 0.55 13.44
N LEU A 89 18.49 0.58 13.74
CA LEU A 89 18.40 -0.52 14.08
C LEU A 89 17.67 -0.65 15.01
N GLU A 90 17.66 0.06 15.14
CA GLU A 90 17.01 -0.10 15.60
C GLU A 90 16.07 -0.24 15.41
N ASP A 91 16.29 0.24 14.96
CA ASP A 91 15.59 -0.08 14.48
C ASP A 91 15.34 -0.98 14.20
N ALA A 92 15.99 -1.14 14.46
CA ALA A 92 16.02 -2.11 14.20
C ALA A 92 15.69 -2.87 14.60
N ALA A 93 15.97 -2.79 15.03
CA ALA A 93 15.80 -3.66 15.35
C ALA A 93 14.85 -3.90 15.59
N ILE A 94 14.92 -3.38 15.68
CA ILE A 94 14.24 -3.75 15.73
C ILE A 94 13.54 -4.22 15.31
N LEU A 95 13.83 -4.07 15.09
CA LEU A 95 13.49 -4.70 14.66
C LEU A 95 13.24 -5.51 14.29
N SER A 96 13.38 -5.52 14.38
CA SER A 96 13.41 -6.48 14.05
C SER A 96 13.13 -7.20 13.65
N ALA A 97 13.42 -7.14 13.84
CA ALA A 97 13.46 -7.91 13.46
C ALA A 97 12.99 -8.52 12.85
N PRO A 98 13.15 -8.63 13.07
CA PRO A 98 13.03 -9.25 12.48
C PRO A 98 12.65 -9.52 11.72
N HIS A 99 12.93 -9.13 11.83
CA HIS A 99 12.96 -9.45 11.45
C HIS A 99 12.96 -9.85 10.80
N GLU A 100 13.14 -9.72 10.92
CA GLU A 100 13.47 -10.05 10.64
C GLU A 100 13.31 -10.76 10.11
N ILE A 101 13.67 -10.63 10.29
CA ILE A 101 13.74 -11.20 9.87
C ILE A 101 13.40 -11.88 9.22
N GLY A 102 13.50 -11.68 9.36
CA GLY A 102 13.46 -12.24 8.79
C GLY A 102 13.00 -12.51 7.94
N ARG A 103 13.16 -12.58 8.23
CA ARG A 103 12.95 -12.75 7.65
C ARG A 103 12.85 -12.84 6.80
N ALA A 104 13.13 -12.56 6.84
CA ALA A 104 13.21 -12.46 6.28
C ALA A 104 13.28 -12.37 5.51
N HIS A 105 13.70 -12.20 5.62
CA HIS A 105 14.02 -12.19 5.12
C HIS A 105 13.73 -12.42 4.37
N VAL A 106 13.87 -12.06 4.60
CA VAL A 106 13.83 -12.27 4.06
C VAL A 106 13.71 -12.34 3.73
#